data_214ff4312a9a9319c64abb6db48e6349
#
_entry.id   214ff4312a9a9319c64abb6db48e6349
#
_cell.length_a   1.000
_cell.length_b   1.000
_cell.length_c   1.000
_cell.angle_alpha   90.00
_cell.angle_beta   90.00
_cell.angle_gamma   90.00
#
_symmetry.space_group_name_H-M   'P 1'
#
loop_
_entity.id
_entity.type
_entity.pdbx_description
1 polymer ?
#
loop_
_entity_poly.entity_id
_entity_poly.type
_entity_poly.pdbx_seq_one_letter_code
_entity_poly.pdbx_strand_id
1 'polypeptide(L)'
;KVQEIKRNTSTDEILKTPSEHHGVQRNLGFSNFLEGWFTPWKTYEETEDKAARVPLLRITPAFFKREFRFNYIYIDDEHHGDADVNEFAFGLELPLTLRFKVDIESKVLHVNTVEDTDNVGFGDTRLALRAMLVENDIVSLSTGSVINIPTGDEDRELGEEVTTLGQQLAFWIDLGHRISLHTFLGVDVPTGGNHKEDADMDFLYGAAVSKTFIIHETPVLHGITPFIELNGHKGFGLDEEEQYFVDLLPGVRFDLSRELYVLAGYELPLNGSEEFDKRAWFSIIKDF
;
A
#
# COMPACT_ATOMS: atom_id res chain seq x y z
N LYS A 1 -51.00 -4.49 -53.21
CA LYS A 1 -49.50 -4.45 -52.91
C LYS A 1 -49.32 -3.72 -51.64
N VAL A 2 -49.15 -4.48 -50.57
CA VAL A 2 -48.79 -3.99 -49.24
C VAL A 2 -47.27 -4.10 -49.14
N GLN A 3 -46.57 -3.00 -48.91
CA GLN A 3 -45.13 -3.01 -48.64
C GLN A 3 -44.90 -3.33 -47.16
N GLU A 4 -44.23 -4.42 -46.91
CA GLU A 4 -43.70 -4.81 -45.62
C GLU A 4 -42.53 -3.88 -45.23
N ILE A 5 -42.71 -3.07 -44.21
CA ILE A 5 -41.65 -2.28 -43.59
C ILE A 5 -40.90 -3.21 -42.61
N LYS A 6 -39.76 -3.71 -43.03
CA LYS A 6 -38.82 -4.39 -42.10
C LYS A 6 -38.25 -3.36 -41.12
N ARG A 7 -38.70 -3.40 -39.87
CA ARG A 7 -38.00 -2.80 -38.73
C ARG A 7 -36.83 -3.68 -38.36
N ASN A 8 -35.66 -3.41 -38.85
CA ASN A 8 -34.42 -3.86 -38.29
C ASN A 8 -33.98 -2.81 -37.26
N THR A 9 -34.41 -2.94 -36.04
CA THR A 9 -33.78 -2.28 -34.88
C THR A 9 -32.94 -3.35 -34.20
N SER A 10 -31.66 -3.33 -34.48
CA SER A 10 -30.65 -4.13 -33.78
C SER A 10 -30.62 -3.65 -32.32
N THR A 11 -31.05 -4.55 -31.45
CA THR A 11 -31.06 -4.38 -29.99
C THR A 11 -29.65 -4.45 -29.40
N ASP A 12 -28.63 -4.57 -30.24
CA ASP A 12 -27.22 -4.73 -29.81
C ASP A 12 -26.49 -3.40 -29.61
N GLU A 13 -27.14 -2.24 -29.84
CA GLU A 13 -26.50 -0.93 -29.63
C GLU A 13 -26.73 -0.30 -28.25
N ILE A 14 -27.57 -0.91 -27.39
CA ILE A 14 -27.95 -0.31 -26.09
C ILE A 14 -27.12 -0.84 -24.91
N LEU A 15 -26.23 -1.79 -25.12
CA LEU A 15 -25.36 -2.35 -24.07
C LEU A 15 -23.87 -2.03 -24.29
N LYS A 16 -23.54 -0.90 -24.89
CA LYS A 16 -22.20 -0.33 -24.71
C LYS A 16 -22.13 0.29 -23.32
N THR A 17 -21.65 -0.52 -22.38
CA THR A 17 -21.23 -0.06 -21.06
C THR A 17 -20.28 1.11 -21.17
N PRO A 18 -20.44 2.15 -20.32
CA PRO A 18 -19.58 3.32 -20.36
C PRO A 18 -18.17 2.97 -19.91
N SER A 19 -17.20 3.54 -20.64
CA SER A 19 -15.77 3.61 -20.35
C SER A 19 -15.03 2.29 -20.12
N GLU A 20 -14.63 1.66 -21.22
CA GLU A 20 -13.35 0.96 -21.22
C GLU A 20 -12.27 2.02 -20.91
N HIS A 21 -11.80 2.04 -19.67
CA HIS A 21 -10.56 2.71 -19.33
C HIS A 21 -9.43 1.90 -19.99
N HIS A 22 -9.17 2.19 -21.25
CA HIS A 22 -7.98 1.65 -21.91
C HIS A 22 -6.76 2.16 -21.16
N GLY A 23 -6.08 1.27 -20.45
CA GLY A 23 -4.77 1.50 -19.90
C GLY A 23 -3.78 1.88 -21.01
N VAL A 24 -2.67 2.43 -20.67
CA VAL A 24 -1.60 2.81 -21.61
C VAL A 24 -0.36 2.05 -21.25
N GLN A 25 0.14 1.24 -22.18
CA GLN A 25 1.51 0.72 -22.07
C GLN A 25 2.47 1.90 -22.19
N ARG A 26 3.47 1.93 -21.32
CA ARG A 26 4.48 2.97 -21.31
C ARG A 26 5.85 2.39 -20.97
N ASN A 27 6.86 3.06 -21.48
CA ASN A 27 8.25 2.71 -21.22
C ASN A 27 8.97 3.94 -20.67
N LEU A 28 8.89 4.13 -19.36
CA LEU A 28 9.58 5.18 -18.63
C LEU A 28 10.90 4.63 -18.11
N GLY A 29 11.99 5.34 -18.33
CA GLY A 29 13.32 4.94 -17.89
C GLY A 29 14.25 6.13 -17.70
N PHE A 30 15.50 5.86 -17.39
CA PHE A 30 16.52 6.90 -17.25
C PHE A 30 16.88 7.58 -18.57
N SER A 31 16.76 6.86 -19.71
CA SER A 31 17.04 7.42 -21.05
C SER A 31 16.04 8.49 -21.47
N ASN A 32 14.82 8.45 -20.96
CA ASN A 32 13.75 9.41 -21.21
C ASN A 32 13.23 10.03 -19.91
N PHE A 33 14.12 10.27 -18.94
CA PHE A 33 13.77 10.72 -17.60
C PHE A 33 12.96 12.02 -17.57
N LEU A 34 13.15 12.91 -18.54
CA LEU A 34 12.41 14.17 -18.62
C LEU A 34 10.98 14.02 -19.15
N GLU A 35 10.64 12.85 -19.72
CA GLU A 35 9.30 12.57 -20.22
C GLU A 35 8.37 12.15 -19.06
N GLY A 36 7.08 12.43 -19.20
CA GLY A 36 6.06 11.97 -18.28
C GLY A 36 5.80 12.84 -17.05
N TRP A 37 6.68 13.80 -16.70
CA TRP A 37 6.51 14.69 -15.55
C TRP A 37 5.27 15.59 -15.63
N PHE A 38 4.90 15.99 -16.83
CA PHE A 38 3.74 16.84 -17.09
C PHE A 38 2.64 16.12 -17.89
N THR A 39 2.82 14.85 -18.18
CA THR A 39 1.81 14.04 -18.85
C THR A 39 0.80 13.54 -17.79
N PRO A 40 -0.50 13.84 -17.95
CA PRO A 40 -1.51 13.38 -17.01
C PRO A 40 -1.45 11.87 -16.84
N TRP A 41 -1.66 11.43 -15.60
CA TRP A 41 -1.66 10.00 -15.28
C TRP A 41 -2.78 9.26 -16.04
N LYS A 42 -2.47 8.02 -16.39
CA LYS A 42 -3.42 7.03 -16.91
C LYS A 42 -3.06 5.70 -16.31
N THR A 43 -4.04 4.83 -16.12
CA THR A 43 -3.81 3.45 -15.65
C THR A 43 -2.82 2.73 -16.57
N TYR A 44 -1.92 1.91 -16.00
CA TYR A 44 -1.08 1.01 -16.78
C TYR A 44 -1.93 -0.12 -17.36
N GLU A 45 -1.74 -0.43 -18.64
CA GLU A 45 -2.43 -1.55 -19.28
C GLU A 45 -1.81 -2.88 -18.84
N GLU A 46 -2.55 -3.66 -18.07
CA GLU A 46 -2.14 -4.99 -17.63
C GLU A 46 -2.65 -6.05 -18.61
N THR A 47 -1.85 -7.08 -18.87
CA THR A 47 -2.22 -8.22 -19.71
C THR A 47 -2.38 -9.47 -18.84
N GLU A 48 -3.27 -10.38 -19.23
CA GLU A 48 -3.60 -11.56 -18.42
C GLU A 48 -2.44 -12.55 -18.25
N ASP A 49 -1.44 -12.53 -19.11
CA ASP A 49 -0.25 -13.39 -19.06
C ASP A 49 0.84 -12.86 -18.11
N LYS A 50 0.75 -11.60 -17.69
CA LYS A 50 1.71 -10.91 -16.84
C LYS A 50 1.30 -10.95 -15.36
N ALA A 51 2.27 -10.68 -14.51
CA ALA A 51 2.00 -10.41 -13.10
C ALA A 51 1.23 -9.09 -12.95
N ALA A 52 0.11 -9.14 -12.24
CA ALA A 52 -0.67 -7.94 -11.96
C ALA A 52 0.07 -7.01 -10.98
N ARG A 53 -0.05 -5.69 -11.20
CA ARG A 53 0.41 -4.67 -10.26
C ARG A 53 -0.61 -4.55 -9.13
N VAL A 54 -0.50 -5.44 -8.16
CA VAL A 54 -1.43 -5.52 -7.02
C VAL A 54 -0.79 -4.92 -5.78
N PRO A 55 -1.39 -3.89 -5.17
CA PRO A 55 -0.95 -3.44 -3.86
C PRO A 55 -1.17 -4.55 -2.83
N LEU A 56 -0.24 -4.68 -1.91
CA LEU A 56 -0.26 -5.63 -0.80
C LEU A 56 -0.59 -4.90 0.52
N LEU A 57 -0.37 -5.53 1.67
CA LEU A 57 -0.77 -4.93 2.95
C LEU A 57 0.23 -3.89 3.44
N ARG A 58 1.52 -4.25 3.60
CA ARG A 58 2.56 -3.38 4.17
C ARG A 58 3.58 -2.89 3.14
N ILE A 59 3.94 -3.73 2.17
CA ILE A 59 4.94 -3.38 1.17
C ILE A 59 4.50 -2.15 0.36
N THR A 60 5.33 -1.11 0.39
CA THR A 60 5.15 0.08 -0.45
C THR A 60 5.18 -0.29 -1.94
N PRO A 61 4.11 -0.05 -2.71
CA PRO A 61 4.10 -0.38 -4.13
C PRO A 61 5.01 0.55 -4.93
N ALA A 62 5.78 -0.01 -5.88
CA ALA A 62 6.61 0.79 -6.79
C ALA A 62 5.82 1.42 -7.93
N PHE A 63 4.70 0.84 -8.32
CA PHE A 63 3.81 1.32 -9.38
C PHE A 63 2.79 2.32 -8.84
N PHE A 64 2.15 3.08 -9.73
CA PHE A 64 1.17 4.09 -9.38
C PHE A 64 -0.23 3.63 -9.75
N LYS A 65 -1.12 3.62 -8.75
CA LYS A 65 -2.57 3.46 -8.90
C LYS A 65 -3.28 4.63 -8.25
N ARG A 66 -4.46 4.95 -8.75
CA ARG A 66 -5.34 5.92 -8.12
C ARG A 66 -6.31 5.12 -7.26
N GLU A 67 -6.11 5.18 -5.94
CA GLU A 67 -6.87 4.33 -5.03
C GLU A 67 -7.22 5.03 -3.72
N PHE A 68 -8.37 4.63 -3.20
CA PHE A 68 -8.73 4.83 -1.81
C PHE A 68 -8.53 3.52 -1.07
N ARG A 69 -7.89 3.57 0.08
CA ARG A 69 -7.61 2.41 0.93
C ARG A 69 -8.19 2.62 2.33
N PHE A 70 -8.87 1.61 2.83
CA PHE A 70 -9.26 1.48 4.22
C PHE A 70 -8.57 0.25 4.79
N ASN A 71 -7.82 0.42 5.87
CA ASN A 71 -7.19 -0.65 6.61
C ASN A 71 -7.81 -0.73 8.01
N TYR A 72 -8.03 -1.95 8.47
CA TYR A 72 -8.26 -2.28 9.86
C TYR A 72 -7.12 -3.20 10.31
N ILE A 73 -6.48 -2.85 11.42
CA ILE A 73 -5.37 -3.60 11.99
C ILE A 73 -5.68 -3.81 13.47
N TYR A 74 -5.70 -5.06 13.89
CA TYR A 74 -5.70 -5.42 15.30
C TYR A 74 -4.28 -5.80 15.68
N ILE A 75 -3.75 -5.17 16.72
CA ILE A 75 -2.43 -5.41 17.28
C ILE A 75 -2.63 -5.95 18.68
N ASP A 76 -2.10 -7.13 18.94
CA ASP A 76 -2.14 -7.82 20.21
C ASP A 76 -0.80 -7.58 20.91
N ASP A 77 -0.87 -7.11 22.14
CA ASP A 77 0.29 -6.94 23.00
C ASP A 77 1.35 -5.96 22.44
N GLU A 78 0.92 -4.77 22.03
CA GLU A 78 1.83 -3.74 21.56
C GLU A 78 2.72 -3.24 22.72
N HIS A 79 3.98 -2.92 22.43
CA HIS A 79 4.97 -2.46 23.40
C HIS A 79 5.21 -3.40 24.61
N HIS A 80 5.37 -4.71 24.38
CA HIS A 80 5.68 -5.71 25.42
C HIS A 80 4.58 -5.95 26.47
N GLY A 81 3.34 -5.94 26.06
CA GLY A 81 2.23 -6.26 26.94
C GLY A 81 1.52 -5.04 27.53
N ASP A 82 1.83 -3.87 27.04
CA ASP A 82 1.28 -2.64 27.58
C ASP A 82 -0.09 -2.28 26.98
N ALA A 83 -0.40 -2.70 25.75
CA ALA A 83 -1.67 -2.34 25.11
C ALA A 83 -2.14 -3.29 23.99
N ASP A 84 -3.45 -3.42 23.85
CA ASP A 84 -4.11 -3.93 22.62
C ASP A 84 -4.60 -2.74 21.80
N VAL A 85 -4.27 -2.73 20.49
CA VAL A 85 -4.61 -1.60 19.61
C VAL A 85 -5.50 -2.04 18.46
N ASN A 86 -6.58 -1.29 18.22
CA ASN A 86 -7.37 -1.34 17.00
C ASN A 86 -7.09 -0.08 16.18
N GLU A 87 -6.44 -0.23 15.04
CA GLU A 87 -6.14 0.86 14.12
C GLU A 87 -7.07 0.84 12.91
N PHE A 88 -7.61 1.99 12.56
CA PHE A 88 -8.39 2.24 11.34
C PHE A 88 -7.66 3.29 10.51
N ALA A 89 -6.96 2.88 9.46
CA ALA A 89 -6.23 3.79 8.59
C ALA A 89 -6.99 4.06 7.28
N PHE A 90 -6.95 5.32 6.85
CA PHE A 90 -7.57 5.81 5.62
C PHE A 90 -6.48 6.37 4.72
N GLY A 91 -6.25 5.72 3.60
CA GLY A 91 -5.25 6.10 2.62
C GLY A 91 -5.87 6.60 1.32
N LEU A 92 -5.24 7.61 0.73
CA LEU A 92 -5.58 8.14 -0.58
C LEU A 92 -4.30 8.24 -1.41
N GLU A 93 -4.25 7.53 -2.53
CA GLU A 93 -3.15 7.58 -3.49
C GLU A 93 -3.58 8.32 -4.75
N LEU A 94 -2.90 9.41 -5.08
CA LEU A 94 -3.24 10.32 -6.17
C LEU A 94 -2.06 10.49 -7.14
N PRO A 95 -1.89 9.60 -8.12
CA PRO A 95 -0.99 9.88 -9.23
C PRO A 95 -1.53 11.05 -10.07
N LEU A 96 -0.74 12.10 -10.14
CA LEU A 96 -1.08 13.34 -10.87
C LEU A 96 -0.56 13.27 -12.31
N THR A 97 0.64 12.73 -12.46
CA THR A 97 1.29 12.54 -13.76
C THR A 97 1.83 11.12 -13.89
N LEU A 98 2.37 10.77 -15.04
CA LEU A 98 3.01 9.45 -15.22
C LEU A 98 4.19 9.25 -14.28
N ARG A 99 4.82 10.33 -13.78
CA ARG A 99 6.00 10.25 -12.90
C ARG A 99 5.78 10.80 -11.50
N PHE A 100 4.66 11.41 -11.18
CA PHE A 100 4.47 12.05 -9.88
C PHE A 100 3.16 11.61 -9.22
N LYS A 101 3.26 11.18 -7.96
CA LYS A 101 2.14 10.73 -7.11
C LYS A 101 2.23 11.38 -5.73
N VAL A 102 1.08 11.68 -5.16
CA VAL A 102 0.90 12.10 -3.76
C VAL A 102 0.13 11.03 -3.03
N ASP A 103 0.60 10.63 -1.86
CA ASP A 103 -0.09 9.73 -0.95
C ASP A 103 -0.38 10.45 0.36
N ILE A 104 -1.57 10.24 0.89
CA ILE A 104 -2.03 10.79 2.18
C ILE A 104 -2.62 9.64 2.97
N GLU A 105 -2.19 9.47 4.21
CA GLU A 105 -2.76 8.49 5.14
C GLU A 105 -3.00 9.14 6.49
N SER A 106 -4.13 8.85 7.08
CA SER A 106 -4.49 9.24 8.45
C SER A 106 -5.15 8.07 9.15
N LYS A 107 -4.98 7.98 10.46
CA LYS A 107 -5.48 6.85 11.25
C LYS A 107 -6.31 7.30 12.44
N VAL A 108 -7.18 6.41 12.89
CA VAL A 108 -7.92 6.49 14.15
C VAL A 108 -7.53 5.27 14.96
N LEU A 109 -7.10 5.47 16.18
CA LEU A 109 -6.67 4.44 17.11
C LEU A 109 -7.70 4.25 18.21
N HIS A 110 -7.82 3.02 18.67
CA HIS A 110 -8.48 2.64 19.90
C HIS A 110 -7.50 1.76 20.67
N VAL A 111 -6.94 2.31 21.73
CA VAL A 111 -5.86 1.73 22.53
C VAL A 111 -6.43 1.32 23.90
N ASN A 112 -6.30 0.04 24.23
CA ASN A 112 -6.64 -0.50 25.56
C ASN A 112 -5.36 -0.88 26.28
N THR A 113 -4.99 -0.13 27.31
CA THR A 113 -3.79 -0.40 28.09
C THR A 113 -4.05 -1.37 29.25
N VAL A 114 -3.00 -1.99 29.75
CA VAL A 114 -3.04 -2.89 30.92
C VAL A 114 -3.55 -2.17 32.20
N GLU A 115 -3.38 -0.86 32.27
CA GLU A 115 -3.89 -0.02 33.36
C GLU A 115 -5.41 0.28 33.27
N ASP A 116 -6.11 -0.39 32.35
CA ASP A 116 -7.57 -0.23 32.13
C ASP A 116 -7.95 1.19 31.62
N THR A 117 -7.03 1.84 30.89
CA THR A 117 -7.33 3.07 30.16
C THR A 117 -7.81 2.75 28.75
N ASP A 118 -8.92 3.35 28.35
CA ASP A 118 -9.56 3.17 27.05
C ASP A 118 -9.50 4.50 26.29
N ASN A 119 -8.54 4.60 25.36
CA ASN A 119 -8.28 5.80 24.59
C ASN A 119 -8.73 5.63 23.14
N VAL A 120 -9.50 6.60 22.62
CA VAL A 120 -9.94 6.65 21.22
C VAL A 120 -9.68 8.03 20.65
N GLY A 121 -9.08 8.11 19.46
CA GLY A 121 -8.85 9.39 18.80
C GLY A 121 -8.09 9.25 17.48
N PHE A 122 -7.77 10.40 16.91
CA PHE A 122 -6.93 10.45 15.72
C PHE A 122 -5.48 10.17 16.10
N GLY A 123 -4.83 9.36 15.27
CA GLY A 123 -3.39 9.11 15.30
C GLY A 123 -2.62 10.06 14.39
N ASP A 124 -1.39 9.70 14.10
CA ASP A 124 -0.50 10.49 13.26
C ASP A 124 -0.89 10.44 11.78
N THR A 125 -0.50 11.50 11.06
CA THR A 125 -0.78 11.64 9.63
C THR A 125 0.51 11.48 8.84
N ARG A 126 0.44 10.67 7.78
CA ARG A 126 1.55 10.41 6.85
C ARG A 126 1.26 11.02 5.50
N LEU A 127 2.23 11.76 4.97
CA LEU A 127 2.23 12.31 3.62
C LEU A 127 3.43 11.78 2.84
N ALA A 128 3.23 11.39 1.58
CA ALA A 128 4.33 11.00 0.72
C ALA A 128 4.24 11.64 -0.66
N LEU A 129 5.41 12.02 -1.20
CA LEU A 129 5.60 12.47 -2.57
C LEU A 129 6.47 11.45 -3.29
N ARG A 130 5.96 10.85 -4.36
CA ARG A 130 6.65 9.77 -5.06
C ARG A 130 6.96 10.12 -6.50
N ALA A 131 8.12 9.67 -6.97
CA ALA A 131 8.59 9.81 -8.33
C ALA A 131 8.82 8.45 -8.98
N MET A 132 8.20 8.20 -10.13
CA MET A 132 8.44 7.04 -10.98
C MET A 132 9.75 7.20 -11.73
N LEU A 133 10.72 6.34 -11.47
CA LEU A 133 12.03 6.32 -12.13
C LEU A 133 12.00 5.45 -13.38
N VAL A 134 11.48 4.23 -13.24
CA VAL A 134 11.34 3.26 -14.33
C VAL A 134 9.96 2.61 -14.26
N GLU A 135 9.27 2.50 -15.39
CA GLU A 135 8.04 1.72 -15.51
C GLU A 135 7.90 1.15 -16.92
N ASN A 136 7.84 -0.16 -17.02
CA ASN A 136 7.56 -0.92 -18.23
C ASN A 136 6.78 -2.20 -17.88
N ASP A 137 6.57 -3.10 -18.81
CA ASP A 137 5.80 -4.34 -18.65
C ASP A 137 6.44 -5.37 -17.69
N ILE A 138 7.71 -5.21 -17.33
CA ILE A 138 8.46 -6.15 -16.48
C ILE A 138 8.80 -5.52 -15.13
N VAL A 139 9.09 -4.21 -15.09
CA VAL A 139 9.69 -3.56 -13.92
C VAL A 139 8.99 -2.23 -13.63
N SER A 140 8.76 -1.95 -12.35
CA SER A 140 8.49 -0.63 -11.83
C SER A 140 9.50 -0.29 -10.74
N LEU A 141 10.09 0.89 -10.79
CA LEU A 141 11.00 1.46 -9.78
C LEU A 141 10.55 2.88 -9.46
N SER A 142 10.28 3.15 -8.20
CA SER A 142 9.93 4.49 -7.74
C SER A 142 10.71 4.87 -6.49
N THR A 143 10.87 6.16 -6.29
CA THR A 143 11.40 6.74 -5.05
C THR A 143 10.37 7.68 -4.43
N GLY A 144 10.45 7.91 -3.13
CA GLY A 144 9.51 8.80 -2.45
C GLY A 144 10.09 9.42 -1.20
N SER A 145 9.74 10.68 -0.96
CA SER A 145 9.95 11.34 0.32
C SER A 145 8.66 11.24 1.14
N VAL A 146 8.80 10.88 2.40
CA VAL A 146 7.71 10.66 3.34
C VAL A 146 7.89 11.61 4.51
N ILE A 147 6.81 12.19 5.00
CA ILE A 147 6.78 12.91 6.27
C ILE A 147 5.68 12.31 7.13
N ASN A 148 6.03 11.89 8.34
CA ASN A 148 5.08 11.55 9.38
C ASN A 148 4.94 12.77 10.29
N ILE A 149 3.70 13.22 10.49
CA ILE A 149 3.36 14.42 11.23
C ILE A 149 2.66 13.97 12.52
N PRO A 150 3.15 14.34 13.70
CA PRO A 150 2.54 13.99 14.97
C PRO A 150 1.23 14.77 15.15
N THR A 151 0.15 14.21 14.65
CA THR A 151 -1.21 14.75 14.79
C THR A 151 -2.03 14.03 15.84
N GLY A 152 -1.52 12.91 16.34
CA GLY A 152 -2.08 12.17 17.47
C GLY A 152 -1.82 12.85 18.81
N ASP A 153 -2.47 12.37 19.85
CA ASP A 153 -2.33 12.85 21.22
C ASP A 153 -1.46 11.84 22.00
N GLU A 154 -0.21 12.19 22.26
CA GLU A 154 0.77 11.33 22.95
C GLU A 154 0.36 11.04 24.39
N ASP A 155 -0.17 12.02 25.12
CA ASP A 155 -0.63 11.82 26.50
C ASP A 155 -1.73 10.74 26.60
N ARG A 156 -2.32 10.36 25.46
CA ARG A 156 -3.34 9.32 25.31
C ARG A 156 -2.89 8.12 24.50
N GLU A 157 -1.59 7.99 24.21
CA GLU A 157 -1.00 6.92 23.41
C GLU A 157 -1.58 6.82 21.98
N LEU A 158 -1.99 7.95 21.40
CA LEU A 158 -2.60 8.01 20.07
C LEU A 158 -1.64 8.48 18.98
N GLY A 159 -0.39 8.80 19.31
CA GLY A 159 0.63 9.24 18.38
C GLY A 159 1.97 9.45 19.02
N GLU A 160 2.97 9.72 18.19
CA GLU A 160 4.34 10.01 18.59
C GLU A 160 4.57 11.52 18.49
N GLU A 161 5.16 12.18 19.51
CA GLU A 161 5.50 13.61 19.44
C GLU A 161 6.69 13.92 18.52
N VAL A 162 6.98 13.06 17.55
CA VAL A 162 8.15 13.16 16.67
C VAL A 162 7.73 13.32 15.22
N THR A 163 8.21 14.39 14.57
CA THR A 163 8.13 14.50 13.12
C THR A 163 9.28 13.76 12.49
N THR A 164 9.01 12.77 11.64
CA THR A 164 10.04 12.08 10.87
C THR A 164 10.00 12.47 9.40
N LEU A 165 11.17 12.53 8.78
CA LEU A 165 11.34 12.69 7.34
C LEU A 165 12.03 11.46 6.77
N GLY A 166 11.32 10.77 5.89
CA GLY A 166 11.79 9.54 5.26
C GLY A 166 12.14 9.67 3.80
N GLN A 167 13.03 8.79 3.34
CA GLN A 167 13.30 8.59 1.93
C GLN A 167 13.16 7.11 1.61
N GLN A 168 12.39 6.77 0.59
CA GLN A 168 12.07 5.40 0.23
C GLN A 168 12.39 5.10 -1.22
N LEU A 169 12.77 3.85 -1.49
CA LEU A 169 12.95 3.28 -2.82
C LEU A 169 12.10 2.00 -2.89
N ALA A 170 11.21 1.90 -3.85
CA ALA A 170 10.34 0.76 -4.05
C ALA A 170 10.58 0.13 -5.44
N PHE A 171 10.56 -1.18 -5.48
CA PHE A 171 10.79 -1.97 -6.69
C PHE A 171 9.73 -3.06 -6.84
N TRP A 172 9.25 -3.25 -8.06
CA TRP A 172 8.37 -4.34 -8.45
C TRP A 172 8.87 -4.98 -9.74
N ILE A 173 8.79 -6.31 -9.83
CA ILE A 173 9.18 -7.05 -11.03
C ILE A 173 8.21 -8.21 -11.30
N ASP A 174 7.84 -8.37 -12.58
CA ASP A 174 7.17 -9.55 -13.10
C ASP A 174 8.18 -10.68 -13.29
N LEU A 175 8.03 -11.77 -12.54
CA LEU A 175 8.84 -12.98 -12.63
C LEU A 175 8.26 -13.99 -13.64
N GLY A 176 7.20 -13.64 -14.34
CA GLY A 176 6.45 -14.53 -15.20
C GLY A 176 5.45 -15.42 -14.44
N HIS A 177 4.58 -16.11 -15.19
CA HIS A 177 3.55 -17.00 -14.64
C HIS A 177 2.64 -16.31 -13.61
N ARG A 178 2.43 -14.97 -13.75
CA ARG A 178 1.67 -14.13 -12.81
C ARG A 178 2.26 -14.09 -11.40
N ILE A 179 3.56 -14.29 -11.29
CA ILE A 179 4.31 -14.14 -10.03
C ILE A 179 4.99 -12.80 -10.04
N SER A 180 4.84 -12.01 -8.99
CA SER A 180 5.58 -10.77 -8.79
C SER A 180 6.44 -10.82 -7.54
N LEU A 181 7.55 -10.09 -7.60
CA LEU A 181 8.37 -9.73 -6.45
C LEU A 181 8.23 -8.22 -6.21
N HIS A 182 7.99 -7.85 -4.97
CA HIS A 182 8.01 -6.48 -4.50
C HIS A 182 9.13 -6.33 -3.48
N THR A 183 9.83 -5.21 -3.49
CA THR A 183 10.78 -4.87 -2.44
C THR A 183 10.74 -3.38 -2.15
N PHE A 184 11.08 -2.99 -0.94
CA PHE A 184 11.33 -1.60 -0.61
C PHE A 184 12.49 -1.45 0.36
N LEU A 185 13.14 -0.30 0.30
CA LEU A 185 14.13 0.17 1.25
C LEU A 185 13.75 1.59 1.65
N GLY A 186 13.95 1.93 2.90
CA GLY A 186 13.66 3.26 3.41
C GLY A 186 14.61 3.66 4.52
N VAL A 187 14.67 4.95 4.76
CA VAL A 187 15.33 5.54 5.94
C VAL A 187 14.39 6.61 6.44
N ASP A 188 14.04 6.56 7.71
CA ASP A 188 13.25 7.58 8.40
C ASP A 188 14.15 8.25 9.45
N VAL A 189 14.14 9.59 9.48
CA VAL A 189 15.00 10.39 10.35
C VAL A 189 14.13 11.34 11.17
N PRO A 190 14.25 11.35 12.49
CA PRO A 190 13.56 12.31 13.34
C PRO A 190 14.09 13.73 13.06
N THR A 191 13.16 14.65 12.73
CA THR A 191 13.51 16.02 12.31
C THR A 191 12.94 17.12 13.19
N GLY A 192 11.91 16.81 13.98
CA GLY A 192 11.25 17.78 14.87
C GLY A 192 10.36 17.09 15.90
N GLY A 193 9.81 17.87 16.83
CA GLY A 193 8.98 17.39 17.93
C GLY A 193 9.69 17.44 19.27
N ASN A 194 8.96 17.16 20.35
CA ASN A 194 9.45 17.30 21.72
C ASN A 194 10.46 16.21 22.10
N HIS A 195 10.27 14.99 21.57
CA HIS A 195 11.08 13.80 21.83
C HIS A 195 12.06 13.47 20.69
N LYS A 196 12.38 14.44 19.85
CA LYS A 196 13.30 14.25 18.72
C LYS A 196 14.67 13.71 19.14
N GLU A 197 15.18 14.12 20.32
CA GLU A 197 16.53 13.76 20.77
C GLU A 197 16.60 12.33 21.30
N ASP A 198 15.43 11.75 21.62
CA ASP A 198 15.28 10.39 22.13
C ASP A 198 14.89 9.39 21.01
N ALA A 199 14.54 9.91 19.82
CA ALA A 199 14.11 9.09 18.68
C ALA A 199 15.27 8.70 17.78
N ASP A 200 15.26 7.44 17.37
CA ASP A 200 16.28 6.84 16.52
C ASP A 200 16.03 7.12 15.02
N MET A 201 17.09 7.01 14.24
CA MET A 201 16.98 6.89 12.79
C MET A 201 16.68 5.44 12.44
N ASP A 202 15.63 5.20 11.66
CA ASP A 202 15.24 3.87 11.23
C ASP A 202 15.64 3.56 9.79
N PHE A 203 16.22 2.40 9.59
CA PHE A 203 16.36 1.78 8.29
C PHE A 203 15.27 0.76 8.07
N LEU A 204 14.41 0.99 7.09
CA LEU A 204 13.26 0.16 6.76
C LEU A 204 13.56 -0.71 5.54
N TYR A 205 13.12 -1.95 5.56
CA TYR A 205 13.26 -2.85 4.43
C TYR A 205 12.12 -3.86 4.36
N GLY A 206 11.84 -4.34 3.15
CA GLY A 206 10.85 -5.38 2.98
C GLY A 206 10.91 -6.03 1.61
N ALA A 207 10.39 -7.25 1.55
CA ALA A 207 10.24 -8.03 0.33
C ALA A 207 8.94 -8.83 0.38
N ALA A 208 8.26 -8.95 -0.76
CA ALA A 208 7.08 -9.79 -0.87
C ALA A 208 7.04 -10.54 -2.20
N VAL A 209 6.52 -11.75 -2.16
CA VAL A 209 6.21 -12.54 -3.34
C VAL A 209 4.71 -12.75 -3.39
N SER A 210 4.11 -12.52 -4.54
CA SER A 210 2.69 -12.79 -4.77
C SER A 210 2.46 -13.57 -6.05
N LYS A 211 1.34 -14.31 -6.11
CA LYS A 211 0.91 -15.01 -7.32
C LYS A 211 -0.58 -14.82 -7.55
N THR A 212 -0.95 -14.28 -8.70
CA THR A 212 -2.35 -14.04 -9.04
C THR A 212 -2.95 -15.23 -9.80
N PHE A 213 -4.10 -15.71 -9.34
CA PHE A 213 -4.96 -16.68 -10.00
C PHE A 213 -6.21 -15.97 -10.50
N ILE A 214 -6.40 -15.89 -11.83
CA ILE A 214 -7.59 -15.29 -12.43
C ILE A 214 -8.74 -16.30 -12.38
N ILE A 215 -9.92 -15.82 -12.03
CA ILE A 215 -11.15 -16.61 -11.94
C ILE A 215 -12.14 -16.06 -12.95
N HIS A 216 -12.52 -16.87 -13.93
CA HIS A 216 -13.44 -16.47 -15.02
C HIS A 216 -14.89 -16.88 -14.79
N GLU A 217 -15.14 -17.81 -13.84
CA GLU A 217 -16.42 -18.53 -13.74
C GLU A 217 -17.43 -17.87 -12.78
N THR A 218 -17.03 -16.82 -12.05
CA THR A 218 -17.91 -16.20 -11.05
C THR A 218 -18.13 -14.71 -11.35
N PRO A 219 -19.34 -14.19 -11.11
CA PRO A 219 -19.62 -12.76 -11.35
C PRO A 219 -19.09 -11.84 -10.24
N VAL A 220 -18.65 -12.38 -9.11
CA VAL A 220 -18.29 -11.62 -7.91
C VAL A 220 -16.80 -11.72 -7.54
N LEU A 221 -16.09 -12.73 -8.02
CA LEU A 221 -14.70 -12.98 -7.69
C LEU A 221 -13.90 -13.14 -8.99
N HIS A 222 -13.05 -12.17 -9.30
CA HIS A 222 -12.28 -12.14 -10.55
C HIS A 222 -10.85 -12.66 -10.39
N GLY A 223 -10.33 -12.67 -9.16
CA GLY A 223 -8.99 -13.17 -8.89
C GLY A 223 -8.74 -13.42 -7.41
N ILE A 224 -7.75 -14.28 -7.15
CA ILE A 224 -7.20 -14.53 -5.82
C ILE A 224 -5.68 -14.41 -5.93
N THR A 225 -5.10 -13.62 -5.04
CA THR A 225 -3.65 -13.40 -4.99
C THR A 225 -3.14 -13.70 -3.58
N PRO A 226 -2.74 -14.95 -3.28
CA PRO A 226 -1.93 -15.20 -2.08
C PRO A 226 -0.58 -14.51 -2.19
N PHE A 227 -0.08 -14.05 -1.04
CA PHE A 227 1.22 -13.39 -0.93
C PHE A 227 1.87 -13.69 0.43
N ILE A 228 3.17 -13.47 0.48
CA ILE A 228 3.95 -13.48 1.72
C ILE A 228 4.82 -12.23 1.68
N GLU A 229 4.74 -11.41 2.75
CA GLU A 229 5.62 -10.27 2.98
C GLU A 229 6.60 -10.60 4.12
N LEU A 230 7.84 -10.17 3.95
CA LEU A 230 8.85 -10.09 4.99
C LEU A 230 9.18 -8.61 5.15
N ASN A 231 8.97 -8.06 6.33
CA ASN A 231 9.27 -6.68 6.62
C ASN A 231 10.24 -6.61 7.80
N GLY A 232 10.93 -5.50 7.90
CA GLY A 232 11.79 -5.27 9.04
C GLY A 232 12.28 -3.84 9.07
N HIS A 233 12.78 -3.48 10.24
CA HIS A 233 13.50 -2.23 10.44
C HIS A 233 14.68 -2.44 11.39
N LYS A 234 15.58 -1.46 11.35
CA LYS A 234 16.73 -1.39 12.25
C LYS A 234 16.91 0.04 12.71
N GLY A 235 16.78 0.25 14.01
CA GLY A 235 17.08 1.51 14.66
C GLY A 235 18.59 1.77 14.73
N PHE A 236 18.99 3.03 14.56
CA PHE A 236 20.35 3.54 14.74
C PHE A 236 20.29 4.74 15.66
N GLY A 237 20.42 4.49 16.97
CA GLY A 237 20.31 5.49 17.99
C GLY A 237 21.51 5.61 18.91
N LEU A 238 21.29 6.32 20.00
CA LEU A 238 22.31 6.63 21.00
C LEU A 238 22.52 5.49 21.99
N ASP A 239 21.60 4.53 22.03
CA ASP A 239 21.68 3.37 22.92
C ASP A 239 22.55 2.27 22.32
N GLU A 240 23.38 1.62 23.14
CA GLU A 240 24.37 0.61 22.71
C GLU A 240 23.76 -0.69 22.19
N GLU A 241 22.44 -0.91 22.33
CA GLU A 241 21.75 -2.09 21.83
C GLU A 241 21.10 -1.80 20.48
N GLU A 242 21.70 -2.35 19.41
CA GLU A 242 21.14 -2.33 18.06
C GLU A 242 19.77 -3.05 18.06
N GLN A 243 18.69 -2.29 18.06
CA GLN A 243 17.34 -2.85 17.92
C GLN A 243 17.09 -3.16 16.45
N TYR A 244 16.77 -4.39 16.15
CA TYR A 244 16.29 -4.78 14.82
C TYR A 244 15.05 -5.67 14.97
N PHE A 245 14.10 -5.42 14.12
CA PHE A 245 12.85 -6.15 14.10
C PHE A 245 12.61 -6.74 12.70
N VAL A 246 12.08 -7.96 12.64
CA VAL A 246 11.69 -8.65 11.42
C VAL A 246 10.40 -9.41 11.66
N ASP A 247 9.46 -9.26 10.75
CA ASP A 247 8.16 -9.94 10.77
C ASP A 247 7.87 -10.67 9.46
N LEU A 248 6.95 -11.62 9.52
CA LEU A 248 6.41 -12.36 8.38
C LEU A 248 4.89 -12.16 8.33
N LEU A 249 4.38 -11.75 7.17
CA LEU A 249 2.97 -11.51 6.93
C LEU A 249 2.48 -12.36 5.75
N PRO A 250 2.03 -13.59 5.95
CA PRO A 250 1.22 -14.30 4.96
C PRO A 250 -0.15 -13.63 4.83
N GLY A 251 -0.61 -13.49 3.59
CA GLY A 251 -1.88 -12.86 3.31
C GLY A 251 -2.50 -13.32 1.99
N VAL A 252 -3.71 -12.86 1.76
CA VAL A 252 -4.47 -13.12 0.54
C VAL A 252 -5.25 -11.88 0.13
N ARG A 253 -5.29 -11.60 -1.16
CA ARG A 253 -6.14 -10.60 -1.79
C ARG A 253 -7.20 -11.27 -2.63
N PHE A 254 -8.41 -10.75 -2.58
CA PHE A 254 -9.58 -11.12 -3.37
C PHE A 254 -9.98 -9.95 -4.26
N ASP A 255 -10.01 -10.16 -5.56
CA ASP A 255 -10.46 -9.17 -6.55
C ASP A 255 -11.97 -9.33 -6.75
N LEU A 256 -12.78 -8.50 -6.07
CA LEU A 256 -14.26 -8.55 -6.12
C LEU A 256 -14.81 -7.86 -7.37
N SER A 257 -14.04 -6.96 -7.95
CA SER A 257 -14.31 -6.34 -9.25
C SER A 257 -12.98 -5.86 -9.85
N ARG A 258 -13.05 -5.17 -11.01
CA ARG A 258 -11.86 -4.55 -11.61
C ARG A 258 -11.27 -3.41 -10.76
N GLU A 259 -12.03 -2.90 -9.80
CA GLU A 259 -11.68 -1.72 -9.04
C GLU A 259 -11.87 -1.89 -7.53
N LEU A 260 -12.37 -3.04 -7.06
CA LEU A 260 -12.64 -3.29 -5.65
C LEU A 260 -11.95 -4.58 -5.19
N TYR A 261 -11.13 -4.44 -4.18
CA TYR A 261 -10.30 -5.51 -3.65
C TYR A 261 -10.44 -5.59 -2.13
N VAL A 262 -10.34 -6.80 -1.62
CA VAL A 262 -10.29 -7.07 -0.18
C VAL A 262 -9.05 -7.90 0.11
N LEU A 263 -8.29 -7.48 1.12
CA LEU A 263 -7.09 -8.18 1.56
C LEU A 263 -7.25 -8.59 3.02
N ALA A 264 -6.66 -9.72 3.37
CA ALA A 264 -6.51 -10.16 4.74
C ALA A 264 -5.12 -10.78 4.93
N GLY A 265 -4.54 -10.57 6.10
CA GLY A 265 -3.22 -11.11 6.43
C GLY A 265 -3.05 -11.25 7.93
N TYR A 266 -2.04 -12.00 8.31
CA TYR A 266 -1.68 -12.22 9.70
C TYR A 266 -0.17 -12.08 9.85
N GLU A 267 0.24 -11.16 10.70
CA GLU A 267 1.64 -10.78 10.87
C GLU A 267 2.20 -11.36 12.16
N LEU A 268 3.37 -11.94 12.07
CA LEU A 268 4.06 -12.61 13.15
C LEU A 268 5.51 -12.12 13.27
N PRO A 269 5.98 -11.72 14.45
CA PRO A 269 7.38 -11.42 14.67
C PRO A 269 8.24 -12.67 14.47
N LEU A 270 9.42 -12.50 13.87
CA LEU A 270 10.39 -13.59 13.64
C LEU A 270 11.60 -13.52 14.57
N ASN A 271 11.83 -12.41 15.23
CA ASN A 271 12.94 -12.22 16.15
C ASN A 271 12.48 -11.66 17.50
N GLY A 272 13.36 -11.69 18.51
CA GLY A 272 13.03 -11.48 19.90
C GLY A 272 12.92 -10.02 20.38
N SER A 273 13.03 -9.01 19.50
CA SER A 273 12.60 -7.66 19.85
C SER A 273 11.10 -7.56 19.57
N GLU A 274 10.31 -7.85 20.59
CA GLU A 274 8.87 -8.00 20.45
C GLU A 274 8.20 -6.61 20.52
N GLU A 275 7.88 -6.05 19.36
CA GLU A 275 7.04 -4.85 19.28
C GLU A 275 5.56 -5.17 19.46
N PHE A 276 5.20 -6.42 19.18
CA PHE A 276 3.85 -6.97 19.32
C PHE A 276 3.90 -8.50 19.29
N ASP A 277 2.90 -9.16 19.85
CA ASP A 277 2.75 -10.61 19.76
C ASP A 277 2.26 -11.05 18.38
N LYS A 278 1.27 -10.36 17.85
CA LYS A 278 0.70 -10.62 16.53
C LYS A 278 -0.11 -9.43 16.02
N ARG A 279 -0.24 -9.31 14.69
CA ARG A 279 -1.16 -8.37 14.05
C ARG A 279 -2.07 -9.06 13.06
N ALA A 280 -3.36 -8.72 13.09
CA ALA A 280 -4.32 -9.15 12.09
C ALA A 280 -4.68 -7.96 11.18
N TRP A 281 -4.57 -8.18 9.88
CA TRP A 281 -4.79 -7.16 8.84
C TRP A 281 -6.04 -7.44 8.04
N PHE A 282 -6.83 -6.41 7.83
CA PHE A 282 -7.92 -6.39 6.86
C PHE A 282 -7.89 -5.08 6.09
N SER A 283 -7.99 -5.16 4.76
CA SER A 283 -7.95 -3.97 3.90
C SER A 283 -9.04 -4.02 2.83
N ILE A 284 -9.64 -2.88 2.56
CA ILE A 284 -10.51 -2.66 1.41
C ILE A 284 -9.86 -1.58 0.54
N ILE A 285 -9.64 -1.90 -0.73
CA ILE A 285 -9.03 -0.99 -1.71
C ILE A 285 -10.01 -0.77 -2.84
N LYS A 286 -10.23 0.50 -3.18
CA LYS A 286 -11.08 0.92 -4.30
C LYS A 286 -10.26 1.78 -5.26
N ASP A 287 -10.04 1.29 -6.48
CA ASP A 287 -9.48 2.07 -7.59
C ASP A 287 -10.55 3.02 -8.18
N PHE A 288 -10.17 4.19 -8.69
CA PHE A 288 -11.10 5.18 -9.28
C PHE A 288 -10.48 6.04 -10.40
#